data_fa15afbb46f2ffe2f9b6074f99b5f86e
#
_entry.id   fa15afbb46f2ffe2f9b6074f99b5f86e
#
_cell.length_a   1.000
_cell.length_b   1.000
_cell.length_c   1.000
_cell.angle_alpha   90.00
_cell.angle_beta   90.00
_cell.angle_gamma   90.00
#
_symmetry.space_group_name_H-M   'P 1'
#
loop_
_entity.id
_entity.type
_entity.pdbx_description
1 polymer ?
#
loop_
_entity_poly.entity_id
_entity_poly.type
_entity_poly.pdbx_seq_one_letter_code
_entity_poly.pdbx_strand_id
1 'polypeptide(L)'
;MAFSFGSIDAPTNLEVTAEIVGQSADFPDGDGSGKIKLKSTADNAISYKYIFSDGTSENAPNGVFEKRFTKPGVNTYVITVIASGRGGITTNTTLEIKILSNFTDDEAVQLLTGGSSKKWYWSASETGHLGVGPNSSDVTQNYYPVWYQAAAFEKAGSANSSCLYDNVLTFSLDGDQLKFNLDNGGRTFFNAAFLSVGGGSGSEDSCLDYATTGLKTVTLSPSESVITTNPEHA
;
A
#
# COMPACT_ATOMS: atom_id res chain seq x y z
N MET A 1 -42.75 19.45 22.35
CA MET A 1 -42.14 19.89 21.09
C MET A 1 -41.73 18.64 20.33
N ALA A 2 -42.28 18.40 19.16
CA ALA A 2 -41.81 17.32 18.28
C ALA A 2 -40.62 17.82 17.51
N PHE A 3 -39.48 17.17 17.61
CA PHE A 3 -38.33 17.45 16.79
C PHE A 3 -38.56 16.75 15.43
N SER A 4 -38.66 17.50 14.36
CA SER A 4 -38.66 16.99 13.00
C SER A 4 -37.21 16.88 12.56
N PHE A 5 -36.70 15.66 12.44
CA PHE A 5 -35.49 15.41 11.70
C PHE A 5 -35.88 15.52 10.22
N GLY A 6 -35.17 16.35 9.44
CA GLY A 6 -35.41 16.49 8.01
C GLY A 6 -35.39 15.14 7.28
N SER A 7 -35.91 15.10 6.05
CA SER A 7 -35.93 13.87 5.23
C SER A 7 -34.53 13.33 5.03
N ILE A 8 -34.40 12.00 5.12
CA ILE A 8 -33.18 11.26 4.81
C ILE A 8 -33.31 10.84 3.35
N ASP A 9 -32.71 11.64 2.45
CA ASP A 9 -32.76 11.37 1.02
C ASP A 9 -31.44 10.79 0.54
N ALA A 10 -31.51 9.75 -0.30
CA ALA A 10 -30.32 9.22 -0.95
C ALA A 10 -29.73 10.27 -1.91
N PRO A 11 -28.41 10.28 -2.09
CA PRO A 11 -27.80 11.09 -3.13
C PRO A 11 -28.37 10.74 -4.51
N THR A 12 -28.67 11.76 -5.32
CA THR A 12 -29.20 11.63 -6.68
C THR A 12 -28.27 12.29 -7.69
N ASN A 13 -28.46 12.01 -8.97
CA ASN A 13 -27.68 12.59 -10.05
C ASN A 13 -26.16 12.39 -9.84
N LEU A 14 -25.77 11.19 -9.37
CA LEU A 14 -24.35 10.88 -9.19
C LEU A 14 -23.67 10.79 -10.55
N GLU A 15 -22.77 11.72 -10.78
CA GLU A 15 -21.88 11.76 -11.95
C GLU A 15 -20.43 11.55 -11.51
N VAL A 16 -19.67 10.84 -12.33
CA VAL A 16 -18.24 10.65 -12.15
C VAL A 16 -17.51 10.89 -13.46
N THR A 17 -16.42 11.63 -13.39
CA THR A 17 -15.50 11.86 -14.51
C THR A 17 -14.10 11.46 -14.11
N ALA A 18 -13.34 10.91 -15.06
CA ALA A 18 -11.92 10.64 -14.94
C ALA A 18 -11.18 11.39 -16.06
N GLU A 19 -10.20 12.18 -15.67
CA GLU A 19 -9.23 12.79 -16.57
C GLU A 19 -7.94 11.98 -16.48
N ILE A 20 -7.58 11.28 -17.56
CA ILE A 20 -6.31 10.57 -17.66
C ILE A 20 -5.24 11.58 -18.05
N VAL A 21 -4.18 11.69 -17.26
CA VAL A 21 -3.11 12.66 -17.49
C VAL A 21 -2.42 12.38 -18.83
N GLY A 22 -2.29 13.40 -19.65
CA GLY A 22 -1.68 13.32 -20.99
C GLY A 22 -2.52 12.58 -22.04
N GLN A 23 -3.80 12.27 -21.77
CA GLN A 23 -4.68 11.65 -22.75
C GLN A 23 -4.92 12.58 -23.94
N SER A 24 -4.75 12.04 -25.14
CA SER A 24 -4.99 12.74 -26.40
C SER A 24 -5.37 11.74 -27.49
N ALA A 25 -5.62 12.23 -28.71
CA ALA A 25 -5.88 11.35 -29.85
C ALA A 25 -4.69 10.43 -30.17
N ASP A 26 -3.47 10.91 -29.98
CA ASP A 26 -2.24 10.15 -30.23
C ASP A 26 -1.86 9.26 -29.02
N PHE A 27 -2.31 9.61 -27.82
CA PHE A 27 -2.07 8.90 -26.56
C PHE A 27 -3.38 8.58 -25.84
N PRO A 28 -4.21 7.67 -26.38
CA PRO A 28 -5.57 7.43 -25.88
C PRO A 28 -5.61 6.88 -24.44
N ASP A 29 -4.52 6.24 -24.00
CA ASP A 29 -4.39 5.65 -22.67
C ASP A 29 -3.52 6.53 -21.72
N GLY A 30 -3.23 7.79 -22.11
CA GLY A 30 -2.44 8.76 -21.34
C GLY A 30 -0.94 8.76 -21.69
N ASP A 31 -0.17 9.58 -20.97
CA ASP A 31 1.26 9.84 -21.21
C ASP A 31 2.21 8.76 -20.62
N GLY A 32 1.67 7.70 -20.05
CA GLY A 32 2.46 6.66 -19.38
C GLY A 32 2.75 6.94 -17.90
N SER A 33 2.31 8.08 -17.35
CA SER A 33 2.46 8.38 -15.92
C SER A 33 1.59 7.51 -15.01
N GLY A 34 0.56 6.88 -15.57
CA GLY A 34 -0.44 6.13 -14.83
C GLY A 34 -1.34 6.99 -13.94
N LYS A 35 -1.36 8.31 -14.13
CA LYS A 35 -2.11 9.25 -13.27
C LYS A 35 -3.48 9.55 -13.81
N ILE A 36 -4.46 9.60 -12.92
CA ILE A 36 -5.81 10.09 -13.19
C ILE A 36 -6.24 11.11 -12.15
N LYS A 37 -7.14 11.99 -12.58
CA LYS A 37 -7.90 12.88 -11.71
C LYS A 37 -9.36 12.49 -11.78
N LEU A 38 -9.93 12.17 -10.63
CA LEU A 38 -11.32 11.80 -10.49
C LEU A 38 -12.12 12.97 -9.91
N LYS A 39 -13.31 13.19 -10.45
CA LYS A 39 -14.26 14.14 -9.90
C LYS A 39 -15.65 13.52 -9.89
N SER A 40 -16.29 13.55 -8.72
CA SER A 40 -17.66 13.09 -8.54
C SER A 40 -18.54 14.23 -7.98
N THR A 41 -19.75 14.29 -8.47
CA THR A 41 -20.80 15.20 -7.99
C THR A 41 -22.10 14.45 -7.83
N ALA A 42 -22.89 14.80 -6.83
CA ALA A 42 -24.25 14.30 -6.65
C ALA A 42 -25.04 15.28 -5.79
N ASP A 43 -26.34 15.35 -6.02
CA ASP A 43 -27.24 16.10 -5.15
C ASP A 43 -27.38 15.36 -3.81
N ASN A 44 -27.49 16.12 -2.72
CA ASN A 44 -27.61 15.60 -1.34
C ASN A 44 -26.46 14.72 -0.85
N ALA A 45 -25.32 14.66 -1.57
CA ALA A 45 -24.14 13.99 -1.10
C ALA A 45 -23.36 14.85 -0.09
N ILE A 46 -22.81 14.21 0.94
CA ILE A 46 -21.95 14.83 1.94
C ILE A 46 -20.50 14.32 1.86
N SER A 47 -20.29 13.17 1.23
CA SER A 47 -18.94 12.60 1.00
C SER A 47 -18.98 11.57 -0.11
N TYR A 48 -17.79 11.25 -0.62
CA TYR A 48 -17.60 10.23 -1.64
C TYR A 48 -16.50 9.25 -1.22
N LYS A 49 -16.62 8.01 -1.70
CA LYS A 49 -15.59 6.98 -1.58
C LYS A 49 -15.36 6.36 -2.95
N TYR A 50 -14.10 6.25 -3.33
CA TYR A 50 -13.66 5.53 -4.51
C TYR A 50 -13.16 4.14 -4.11
N ILE A 51 -13.59 3.10 -4.82
CA ILE A 51 -13.11 1.73 -4.68
C ILE A 51 -12.58 1.29 -6.03
N PHE A 52 -11.37 0.80 -6.06
CA PHE A 52 -10.66 0.44 -7.28
C PHE A 52 -10.55 -1.07 -7.41
N SER A 53 -10.59 -1.58 -8.65
CA SER A 53 -10.45 -3.02 -8.93
C SER A 53 -9.07 -3.59 -8.59
N ASP A 54 -8.08 -2.74 -8.24
CA ASP A 54 -6.79 -3.17 -7.68
C ASP A 54 -6.87 -3.53 -6.18
N GLY A 55 -8.06 -3.44 -5.59
CA GLY A 55 -8.33 -3.74 -4.18
C GLY A 55 -8.14 -2.56 -3.23
N THR A 56 -7.71 -1.40 -3.74
CA THR A 56 -7.55 -0.19 -2.92
C THR A 56 -8.86 0.61 -2.83
N SER A 57 -8.99 1.44 -1.81
CA SER A 57 -10.12 2.38 -1.70
C SER A 57 -9.71 3.65 -0.96
N GLU A 58 -10.35 4.78 -1.34
CA GLU A 58 -10.05 6.09 -0.79
C GLU A 58 -11.31 6.90 -0.52
N ASN A 59 -11.26 7.71 0.55
CA ASN A 59 -12.32 8.65 0.88
C ASN A 59 -11.98 10.02 0.28
N ALA A 60 -12.94 10.61 -0.40
CA ALA A 60 -12.82 11.92 -1.04
C ALA A 60 -14.01 12.82 -0.64
N PRO A 61 -13.98 13.47 0.52
CA PRO A 61 -15.12 14.25 1.02
C PRO A 61 -15.65 15.27 0.02
N ASN A 62 -14.77 15.86 -0.77
CA ASN A 62 -15.12 16.86 -1.79
C ASN A 62 -15.35 16.27 -3.20
N GLY A 63 -15.36 14.94 -3.32
CA GLY A 63 -15.52 14.24 -4.59
C GLY A 63 -14.34 14.35 -5.55
N VAL A 64 -13.21 14.90 -5.12
CA VAL A 64 -11.99 15.03 -5.94
C VAL A 64 -10.91 14.13 -5.37
N PHE A 65 -10.28 13.34 -6.25
CA PHE A 65 -9.19 12.44 -5.87
C PHE A 65 -8.23 12.26 -7.05
N GLU A 66 -6.92 12.21 -6.77
CA GLU A 66 -5.90 11.85 -7.75
C GLU A 66 -5.33 10.47 -7.40
N LYS A 67 -5.23 9.60 -8.39
CA LYS A 67 -4.62 8.28 -8.23
C LYS A 67 -3.56 8.05 -9.29
N ARG A 68 -2.54 7.30 -8.90
CA ARG A 68 -1.55 6.74 -9.83
C ARG A 68 -1.68 5.22 -9.84
N PHE A 69 -1.86 4.64 -11.02
CA PHE A 69 -1.74 3.20 -11.27
C PHE A 69 -0.31 2.90 -11.69
N THR A 70 0.31 1.93 -11.04
CA THR A 70 1.74 1.64 -11.22
C THR A 70 2.01 0.31 -11.89
N LYS A 71 0.97 -0.49 -12.15
CA LYS A 71 1.13 -1.74 -12.89
C LYS A 71 1.57 -1.42 -14.32
N PRO A 72 2.75 -1.88 -14.77
CA PRO A 72 3.29 -1.55 -16.07
C PRO A 72 2.38 -1.99 -17.24
N GLY A 73 2.47 -1.24 -18.34
CA GLY A 73 1.69 -1.47 -19.54
C GLY A 73 0.30 -0.83 -19.48
N VAL A 74 -0.52 -1.18 -20.47
CA VAL A 74 -1.89 -0.71 -20.57
C VAL A 74 -2.79 -1.65 -19.77
N ASN A 75 -3.49 -1.11 -18.78
CA ASN A 75 -4.37 -1.88 -17.90
C ASN A 75 -5.75 -1.24 -17.84
N THR A 76 -6.78 -2.08 -17.70
CA THR A 76 -8.16 -1.65 -17.49
C THR A 76 -8.50 -1.75 -16.01
N TYR A 77 -9.10 -0.69 -15.45
CA TYR A 77 -9.57 -0.63 -14.07
C TYR A 77 -11.04 -0.25 -14.02
N VAL A 78 -11.76 -0.89 -13.12
CA VAL A 78 -13.11 -0.51 -12.75
C VAL A 78 -13.05 0.29 -11.45
N ILE A 79 -13.67 1.44 -11.45
CA ILE A 79 -13.75 2.36 -10.31
C ILE A 79 -15.21 2.41 -9.88
N THR A 80 -15.49 1.96 -8.65
CA THR A 80 -16.81 2.12 -8.05
C THR A 80 -16.79 3.40 -7.20
N VAL A 81 -17.74 4.29 -7.44
CA VAL A 81 -17.92 5.51 -6.67
C VAL A 81 -19.16 5.40 -5.81
N ILE A 82 -19.01 5.63 -4.52
CA ILE A 82 -20.09 5.64 -3.56
C ILE A 82 -20.25 7.06 -3.06
N ALA A 83 -21.43 7.65 -3.31
CA ALA A 83 -21.85 8.92 -2.71
C ALA A 83 -22.67 8.63 -1.46
N SER A 84 -22.31 9.26 -0.34
CA SER A 84 -23.00 9.11 0.94
C SER A 84 -23.78 10.37 1.27
N GLY A 85 -25.05 10.22 1.59
CA GLY A 85 -25.94 11.27 2.05
C GLY A 85 -26.12 11.29 3.56
N ARG A 86 -27.00 12.17 4.04
CA ARG A 86 -27.36 12.25 5.45
C ARG A 86 -27.96 10.92 5.93
N GLY A 87 -27.64 10.53 7.16
CA GLY A 87 -28.13 9.27 7.74
C GLY A 87 -27.45 8.01 7.20
N GLY A 88 -26.37 8.14 6.39
CA GLY A 88 -25.59 7.02 5.88
C GLY A 88 -26.22 6.32 4.67
N ILE A 89 -27.27 6.88 4.06
CA ILE A 89 -27.82 6.37 2.81
C ILE A 89 -26.84 6.65 1.67
N THR A 90 -26.64 5.66 0.79
CA THR A 90 -25.66 5.75 -0.29
C THR A 90 -26.29 5.51 -1.66
N THR A 91 -25.67 6.09 -2.66
CA THR A 91 -25.86 5.76 -4.08
C THR A 91 -24.50 5.46 -4.69
N ASN A 92 -24.42 4.56 -5.64
CA ASN A 92 -23.16 4.21 -6.29
C ASN A 92 -23.29 4.15 -7.82
N THR A 93 -22.15 4.32 -8.48
CA THR A 93 -21.97 4.10 -9.91
C THR A 93 -20.59 3.53 -10.18
N THR A 94 -20.36 3.05 -11.38
CA THR A 94 -19.07 2.52 -11.82
C THR A 94 -18.58 3.22 -13.07
N LEU A 95 -17.27 3.38 -13.16
CA LEU A 95 -16.57 3.89 -14.33
C LEU A 95 -15.45 2.92 -14.69
N GLU A 96 -15.35 2.54 -15.95
CA GLU A 96 -14.20 1.81 -16.47
C GLU A 96 -13.23 2.78 -17.13
N ILE A 97 -11.95 2.62 -16.83
CA ILE A 97 -10.86 3.36 -17.47
C ILE A 97 -9.82 2.41 -18.01
N LYS A 98 -9.14 2.83 -19.06
CA LYS A 98 -7.97 2.18 -19.62
C LYS A 98 -6.80 3.14 -19.53
N ILE A 99 -5.70 2.74 -18.88
CA ILE A 99 -4.59 3.64 -18.60
C ILE A 99 -3.25 2.96 -18.81
N LEU A 100 -2.32 3.70 -19.41
CA LEU A 100 -0.93 3.29 -19.58
C LEU A 100 -0.10 3.74 -18.37
N SER A 101 0.71 2.81 -17.84
CA SER A 101 1.76 3.11 -16.88
C SER A 101 3.11 2.62 -17.41
N ASN A 102 4.08 3.52 -17.53
CA ASN A 102 5.46 3.22 -17.88
C ASN A 102 6.37 3.23 -16.64
N PHE A 103 5.77 3.04 -15.45
CA PHE A 103 6.57 3.00 -14.23
C PHE A 103 7.48 1.78 -14.25
N THR A 104 8.77 2.02 -14.27
CA THR A 104 9.84 1.04 -14.06
C THR A 104 10.80 1.59 -13.01
N ASP A 105 11.46 0.71 -12.31
CA ASP A 105 12.59 1.01 -11.43
C ASP A 105 13.60 -0.13 -11.61
N ASP A 106 14.33 -0.04 -12.73
CA ASP A 106 15.26 -1.09 -13.15
C ASP A 106 16.40 -1.26 -12.14
N GLU A 107 16.79 -0.17 -11.48
CA GLU A 107 17.82 -0.21 -10.43
C GLU A 107 17.32 -0.99 -9.21
N ALA A 108 16.10 -0.70 -8.72
CA ALA A 108 15.51 -1.44 -7.63
C ALA A 108 15.32 -2.92 -7.97
N VAL A 109 14.86 -3.24 -9.19
CA VAL A 109 14.75 -4.62 -9.67
C VAL A 109 16.11 -5.31 -9.68
N GLN A 110 17.15 -4.65 -10.21
CA GLN A 110 18.50 -5.19 -10.24
C GLN A 110 19.06 -5.41 -8.83
N LEU A 111 18.87 -4.47 -7.91
CA LEU A 111 19.31 -4.60 -6.53
C LEU A 111 18.60 -5.74 -5.80
N LEU A 112 17.29 -5.87 -6.00
CA LEU A 112 16.47 -6.90 -5.34
C LEU A 112 16.77 -8.29 -5.85
N THR A 113 16.99 -8.46 -7.17
CA THR A 113 17.07 -9.79 -7.82
C THR A 113 18.47 -10.19 -8.24
N GLY A 114 19.43 -9.26 -8.31
CA GLY A 114 20.73 -9.49 -8.93
C GLY A 114 20.65 -9.86 -10.40
N GLY A 115 19.54 -9.49 -11.08
CA GLY A 115 19.28 -9.80 -12.47
C GLY A 115 18.57 -11.13 -12.73
N SER A 116 18.35 -11.97 -11.71
CA SER A 116 17.59 -13.23 -11.82
C SER A 116 16.88 -13.62 -10.54
N SER A 117 17.62 -13.98 -9.50
CA SER A 117 17.07 -14.34 -8.20
C SER A 117 18.10 -14.09 -7.09
N LYS A 118 17.65 -13.46 -6.01
CA LYS A 118 18.50 -13.13 -4.87
C LYS A 118 17.75 -13.36 -3.55
N LYS A 119 18.47 -13.94 -2.58
CA LYS A 119 17.99 -14.15 -1.22
C LYS A 119 18.48 -13.03 -0.32
N TRP A 120 17.61 -12.59 0.56
CA TRP A 120 17.84 -11.57 1.56
C TRP A 120 17.58 -12.12 2.95
N TYR A 121 18.38 -11.70 3.90
CA TYR A 121 18.32 -12.12 5.29
C TYR A 121 18.36 -10.89 6.19
N TRP A 122 17.86 -11.02 7.40
CA TRP A 122 18.05 -10.00 8.41
C TRP A 122 19.54 -9.81 8.71
N SER A 123 20.00 -8.57 8.72
CA SER A 123 21.37 -8.22 9.17
C SER A 123 21.44 -8.25 10.69
N ALA A 124 21.21 -9.43 11.28
CA ALA A 124 21.04 -9.57 12.74
C ALA A 124 22.25 -9.08 13.56
N SER A 125 23.46 -9.08 12.97
CA SER A 125 24.69 -8.57 13.59
C SER A 125 24.73 -7.04 13.69
N GLU A 126 23.90 -6.34 12.91
CA GLU A 126 23.91 -4.89 12.85
C GLU A 126 22.94 -4.29 13.87
N THR A 127 23.39 -3.30 14.64
CA THR A 127 22.50 -2.50 15.49
C THR A 127 21.51 -1.71 14.60
N GLY A 128 20.23 -1.73 14.96
CA GLY A 128 19.20 -1.07 14.18
C GLY A 128 18.68 -1.87 12.99
N HIS A 129 19.08 -3.14 12.82
CA HIS A 129 18.55 -4.04 11.79
C HIS A 129 17.03 -4.23 11.88
N LEU A 130 16.43 -3.98 13.01
CA LEU A 130 15.01 -3.81 13.26
C LEU A 130 14.82 -2.55 14.10
N GLY A 131 13.90 -1.69 13.69
CA GLY A 131 13.67 -0.46 14.43
C GLY A 131 12.32 0.19 14.14
N VAL A 132 11.95 1.13 14.98
CA VAL A 132 10.72 1.92 14.86
C VAL A 132 11.04 3.39 15.03
N GLY A 133 10.53 4.20 14.12
CA GLY A 133 10.67 5.66 14.13
C GLY A 133 9.41 6.34 13.59
N PRO A 134 9.34 7.67 13.65
CA PRO A 134 8.21 8.42 13.13
C PRO A 134 8.22 8.43 11.59
N ASN A 135 7.02 8.48 11.00
CA ASN A 135 6.83 8.96 9.65
C ASN A 135 6.36 10.42 9.74
N SER A 136 7.29 11.33 9.94
CA SER A 136 7.05 12.75 10.20
C SER A 136 7.42 13.60 8.98
N SER A 137 6.82 14.77 8.85
CA SER A 137 7.31 15.79 7.91
C SER A 137 8.62 16.45 8.35
N ASP A 138 9.06 16.20 9.59
CA ASP A 138 10.36 16.62 10.08
C ASP A 138 11.45 15.69 9.53
N VAL A 139 12.15 16.21 8.57
CA VAL A 139 13.22 15.54 7.82
C VAL A 139 14.41 15.09 8.70
N THR A 140 14.55 15.67 9.86
CA THR A 140 15.66 15.34 10.79
C THR A 140 15.37 14.07 11.60
N GLN A 141 14.15 13.53 11.54
CA GLN A 141 13.71 12.39 12.33
C GLN A 141 13.30 11.16 11.50
N ASN A 142 13.14 11.31 10.18
CA ASN A 142 12.58 10.24 9.33
C ASN A 142 13.60 9.24 8.79
N TYR A 143 14.89 9.48 8.98
CA TYR A 143 15.94 8.66 8.36
C TYR A 143 16.50 7.57 9.26
N TYR A 144 16.07 7.48 10.52
CA TYR A 144 16.54 6.47 11.46
C TYR A 144 15.44 6.08 12.48
N PRO A 145 15.53 4.89 13.08
CA PRO A 145 14.54 4.40 14.03
C PRO A 145 14.73 5.02 15.42
N VAL A 146 14.32 6.27 15.58
CA VAL A 146 14.57 7.10 16.77
C VAL A 146 13.90 6.59 18.05
N TRP A 147 12.80 5.82 17.90
CA TRP A 147 12.05 5.32 19.07
C TRP A 147 12.58 3.99 19.60
N TYR A 148 13.04 3.12 18.71
CA TYR A 148 13.58 1.82 19.06
C TYR A 148 14.55 1.32 18.00
N GLN A 149 15.68 0.81 18.44
CA GLN A 149 16.69 0.15 17.62
C GLN A 149 17.09 -1.15 18.29
N ALA A 150 16.92 -2.27 17.61
CA ALA A 150 17.36 -3.56 18.11
C ALA A 150 18.90 -3.58 18.21
N ALA A 151 19.41 -4.07 19.33
CA ALA A 151 20.83 -4.40 19.46
C ALA A 151 21.18 -5.61 18.58
N ALA A 152 22.47 -5.80 18.28
CA ALA A 152 22.93 -6.95 17.52
C ALA A 152 22.42 -8.26 18.15
N PHE A 153 21.81 -9.12 17.33
CA PHE A 153 21.20 -10.40 17.71
C PHE A 153 20.14 -10.33 18.83
N GLU A 154 19.56 -9.17 19.10
CA GLU A 154 18.63 -8.98 20.23
C GLU A 154 17.46 -9.98 20.21
N LYS A 155 16.92 -10.29 19.03
CA LYS A 155 15.78 -11.20 18.91
C LYS A 155 16.13 -12.67 18.96
N ALA A 156 17.42 -13.05 18.93
CA ALA A 156 17.86 -14.45 18.98
C ALA A 156 17.69 -15.10 20.36
N GLY A 157 17.69 -14.30 21.43
CA GLY A 157 17.74 -14.79 22.81
C GLY A 157 16.42 -15.38 23.36
N SER A 158 15.32 -15.31 22.63
CA SER A 158 14.00 -15.75 23.09
C SER A 158 13.26 -16.55 22.03
N ALA A 159 12.63 -17.66 22.43
CA ALA A 159 11.75 -18.44 21.56
C ALA A 159 10.55 -17.62 21.03
N ASN A 160 10.19 -16.56 21.72
CA ASN A 160 9.10 -15.66 21.31
C ASN A 160 9.51 -14.67 20.22
N SER A 161 10.80 -14.52 19.92
CA SER A 161 11.27 -13.54 18.93
C SER A 161 12.25 -14.10 17.90
N SER A 162 12.90 -15.23 18.19
CA SER A 162 13.98 -15.79 17.35
C SER A 162 13.53 -16.18 15.93
N CYS A 163 12.25 -16.51 15.73
CA CYS A 163 11.73 -16.86 14.41
C CYS A 163 11.82 -15.70 13.40
N LEU A 164 12.05 -14.47 13.84
CA LEU A 164 12.32 -13.35 12.94
C LEU A 164 13.54 -13.61 12.06
N TYR A 165 14.58 -14.23 12.62
CA TYR A 165 15.83 -14.48 11.92
C TYR A 165 15.81 -15.74 11.04
N ASP A 166 14.75 -16.55 11.13
CA ASP A 166 14.53 -17.69 10.23
C ASP A 166 14.03 -17.24 8.85
N ASN A 167 13.61 -15.97 8.73
CA ASN A 167 13.05 -15.44 7.50
C ASN A 167 14.07 -15.38 6.37
N VAL A 168 13.72 -15.98 5.24
CA VAL A 168 14.44 -15.87 3.97
C VAL A 168 13.53 -15.21 2.94
N LEU A 169 13.86 -14.00 2.55
CA LEU A 169 13.14 -13.26 1.52
C LEU A 169 13.82 -13.55 0.17
N THR A 170 13.07 -14.04 -0.80
CA THR A 170 13.59 -14.28 -2.14
C THR A 170 12.87 -13.41 -3.14
N PHE A 171 13.59 -12.52 -3.82
CA PHE A 171 13.09 -11.81 -4.99
C PHE A 171 13.65 -12.48 -6.24
N SER A 172 12.78 -12.68 -7.24
CA SER A 172 13.17 -13.30 -8.52
C SER A 172 12.41 -12.69 -9.68
N LEU A 173 12.93 -12.90 -10.89
CA LEU A 173 12.27 -12.55 -12.14
C LEU A 173 11.66 -13.81 -12.77
N ASP A 174 10.43 -13.64 -13.27
CA ASP A 174 9.72 -14.58 -14.13
C ASP A 174 9.35 -13.83 -15.42
N GLY A 175 10.22 -13.91 -16.43
CA GLY A 175 10.24 -12.95 -17.54
C GLY A 175 10.50 -11.54 -16.97
N ASP A 176 9.62 -10.58 -17.30
CA ASP A 176 9.70 -9.20 -16.80
C ASP A 176 8.94 -8.99 -15.47
N GLN A 177 8.38 -10.05 -14.89
CA GLN A 177 7.61 -9.95 -13.66
C GLN A 177 8.48 -10.17 -12.43
N LEU A 178 8.49 -9.17 -11.53
CA LEU A 178 9.11 -9.31 -10.22
C LEU A 178 8.24 -10.22 -9.33
N LYS A 179 8.87 -11.24 -8.77
CA LYS A 179 8.26 -12.19 -7.84
C LYS A 179 8.91 -12.10 -6.47
N PHE A 180 8.14 -12.44 -5.46
CA PHE A 180 8.57 -12.46 -4.07
C PHE A 180 8.09 -13.74 -3.39
N ASN A 181 8.95 -14.35 -2.62
CA ASN A 181 8.62 -15.42 -1.68
C ASN A 181 9.27 -15.13 -0.33
N LEU A 182 8.48 -15.24 0.73
CA LEU A 182 8.96 -15.24 2.10
C LEU A 182 8.87 -16.68 2.65
N ASP A 183 10.01 -17.29 2.89
CA ASP A 183 10.10 -18.50 3.69
C ASP A 183 10.41 -18.11 5.13
N ASN A 184 9.47 -18.30 6.02
CA ASN A 184 9.54 -17.94 7.43
C ASN A 184 9.68 -19.16 8.37
N GLY A 185 10.02 -20.32 7.83
CA GLY A 185 10.14 -21.56 8.61
C GLY A 185 8.82 -22.01 9.26
N GLY A 186 7.68 -21.51 8.77
CA GLY A 186 6.33 -21.80 9.30
C GLY A 186 5.90 -20.95 10.49
N ARG A 187 6.75 -20.02 10.97
CA ARG A 187 6.46 -19.15 12.11
C ARG A 187 6.67 -17.68 11.75
N THR A 188 5.80 -16.83 12.27
CA THR A 188 5.88 -15.38 12.09
C THR A 188 6.03 -14.67 13.43
N PHE A 189 6.97 -13.72 13.50
CA PHE A 189 7.09 -12.79 14.62
C PHE A 189 6.06 -11.69 14.47
N PHE A 190 5.07 -11.67 15.36
CA PHE A 190 4.01 -10.68 15.39
C PHE A 190 4.27 -9.63 16.46
N ASN A 191 4.03 -8.38 16.10
CA ASN A 191 3.84 -7.33 17.10
C ASN A 191 2.57 -7.60 17.91
N ALA A 192 2.57 -7.24 19.18
CA ALA A 192 1.47 -7.46 20.11
C ALA A 192 0.09 -7.02 19.57
N ALA A 193 0.04 -5.90 18.85
CA ALA A 193 -1.20 -5.38 18.25
C ALA A 193 -1.79 -6.29 17.14
N PHE A 194 -1.00 -7.20 16.58
CA PHE A 194 -1.39 -8.08 15.47
C PHE A 194 -1.40 -9.56 15.83
N LEU A 195 -1.22 -9.94 17.08
CA LEU A 195 -1.22 -11.34 17.51
C LEU A 195 -2.49 -12.09 17.09
N SER A 196 -3.64 -11.42 17.08
CA SER A 196 -4.92 -12.03 16.69
C SER A 196 -4.94 -12.51 15.24
N VAL A 197 -4.13 -11.94 14.34
CA VAL A 197 -3.98 -12.38 12.95
C VAL A 197 -3.39 -13.79 12.88
N GLY A 198 -2.44 -14.09 13.77
CA GLY A 198 -1.83 -15.41 13.92
C GLY A 198 -2.56 -16.35 14.88
N GLY A 199 -3.75 -15.95 15.36
CA GLY A 199 -4.52 -16.74 16.34
C GLY A 199 -4.01 -16.64 17.78
N GLY A 200 -3.09 -15.71 18.05
CA GLY A 200 -2.55 -15.45 19.37
C GLY A 200 -3.28 -14.34 20.12
N SER A 201 -2.87 -14.14 21.38
CA SER A 201 -3.36 -13.07 22.26
C SER A 201 -2.26 -12.70 23.27
N GLY A 202 -2.35 -11.49 23.83
CA GLY A 202 -1.40 -11.00 24.84
C GLY A 202 -0.98 -9.55 24.58
N SER A 203 -0.04 -9.07 25.37
CA SER A 203 0.49 -7.71 25.33
C SER A 203 1.97 -7.65 24.85
N GLU A 204 2.57 -8.79 24.56
CA GLU A 204 3.97 -8.91 24.18
C GLU A 204 4.08 -9.44 22.75
N ASP A 205 5.08 -8.96 21.99
CA ASP A 205 5.41 -9.49 20.68
C ASP A 205 5.74 -10.98 20.76
N SER A 206 5.28 -11.79 19.81
CA SER A 206 5.48 -13.23 19.88
C SER A 206 5.57 -13.90 18.51
N CYS A 207 6.36 -14.98 18.45
CA CYS A 207 6.41 -15.91 17.34
C CYS A 207 5.24 -16.89 17.42
N LEU A 208 4.39 -16.90 16.40
CA LEU A 208 3.25 -17.82 16.28
C LEU A 208 3.43 -18.71 15.06
N ASP A 209 2.79 -19.88 15.08
CA ASP A 209 2.70 -20.77 13.93
C ASP A 209 1.84 -20.11 12.85
N TYR A 210 2.49 -19.56 11.85
CA TYR A 210 1.85 -18.83 10.75
C TYR A 210 2.77 -18.84 9.53
N ALA A 211 2.51 -19.76 8.61
CA ALA A 211 3.31 -19.90 7.39
C ALA A 211 2.91 -18.84 6.35
N THR A 212 3.92 -18.17 5.77
CA THR A 212 3.74 -17.15 4.74
C THR A 212 4.34 -17.55 3.39
N THR A 213 4.83 -18.78 3.28
CA THR A 213 5.44 -19.29 2.04
C THR A 213 4.47 -19.22 0.85
N GLY A 214 5.01 -19.03 -0.32
CA GLY A 214 4.29 -18.96 -1.57
C GLY A 214 4.71 -17.78 -2.44
N LEU A 215 4.80 -18.05 -3.73
CA LEU A 215 5.25 -17.06 -4.71
C LEU A 215 4.15 -16.01 -4.93
N LYS A 216 4.52 -14.74 -4.82
CA LYS A 216 3.65 -13.58 -5.02
C LYS A 216 4.20 -12.71 -6.15
N THR A 217 3.34 -12.09 -6.93
CA THR A 217 3.73 -11.05 -7.87
C THR A 217 3.87 -9.72 -7.12
N VAL A 218 4.95 -9.01 -7.38
CA VAL A 218 5.27 -7.71 -6.76
C VAL A 218 5.24 -6.63 -7.84
N THR A 219 4.68 -5.50 -7.49
CA THR A 219 4.72 -4.28 -8.32
C THR A 219 5.42 -3.19 -7.52
N LEU A 220 6.42 -2.57 -8.13
CA LEU A 220 7.07 -1.40 -7.54
C LEU A 220 6.22 -0.15 -7.78
N SER A 221 6.29 0.79 -6.86
CA SER A 221 5.71 2.12 -6.99
C SER A 221 6.66 3.16 -6.41
N PRO A 222 6.57 4.43 -6.85
CA PRO A 222 7.28 5.50 -6.17
C PRO A 222 6.94 5.50 -4.68
N SER A 223 7.94 5.76 -3.84
CA SER A 223 7.73 5.90 -2.40
C SER A 223 6.82 7.08 -2.11
N GLU A 224 5.79 6.87 -1.27
CA GLU A 224 4.96 7.92 -0.69
C GLU A 224 5.50 8.37 0.68
N SER A 225 6.59 7.76 1.14
CA SER A 225 7.22 8.13 2.39
C SER A 225 7.82 9.53 2.29
N VAL A 226 7.60 10.34 3.33
CA VAL A 226 8.28 11.64 3.50
C VAL A 226 9.71 11.36 3.94
N ILE A 227 10.46 10.63 3.13
CA ILE A 227 11.88 10.41 3.40
C ILE A 227 12.65 11.59 2.87
N THR A 228 13.49 12.13 3.70
CA THR A 228 14.60 12.90 3.23
C THR A 228 15.74 11.99 2.93
N THR A 229 16.28 12.16 1.77
CA THR A 229 17.64 11.79 1.48
C THR A 229 18.55 12.60 2.42
N ASN A 230 18.90 12.04 3.56
CA ASN A 230 20.10 12.50 4.23
C ASN A 230 21.28 11.91 3.45
N PRO A 231 22.11 12.73 2.77
CA PRO A 231 23.24 12.24 1.97
C PRO A 231 24.29 11.48 2.78
N GLU A 232 24.22 11.53 4.13
CA GLU A 232 25.11 10.77 5.02
C GLU A 232 24.60 9.31 5.25
N HIS A 233 23.39 8.97 4.81
CA HIS A 233 22.74 7.66 5.00
C HIS A 233 22.05 7.15 3.74
N ALA A 234 22.33 7.72 2.58
CA ALA A 234 21.83 7.27 1.27
C ALA A 234 22.74 6.20 0.67
#